data_dbe74cb77b6156085f86b2d7a85e242d
#
_entry.id   dbe74cb77b6156085f86b2d7a85e242d
#
_cell.length_a   1.000
_cell.length_b   1.000
_cell.length_c   1.000
_cell.angle_alpha   90.00
_cell.angle_beta   90.00
_cell.angle_gamma   90.00
#
_symmetry.space_group_name_H-M   'P 1'
#
loop_
_entity.id
_entity.type
_entity.pdbx_description
1 polymer ?
#
loop_
_entity_poly.entity_id
_entity_poly.type
_entity_poly.pdbx_seq_one_letter_code
_entity_poly.pdbx_strand_id
1 'polypeptide(L)'
;MIIHKLRWYRGFFSSLDYEFFLLGSDKVIKRIIFDLDRTLIPWLDEWDAMVEKTYNYFNIPYEEDEFSRFHQVMIDYEKHHKKFDKKDMSRYFRNNIGKEIPDIFVDVWTGYLSKLVPDKDDKLIELLEYLSSKYSLVVATNWFKDQQVSKLKLYGIYEYFDEILTSDEYNKKPGKAMFEKACEGFNKDEVVMVGDTFKSDIKGAMDFGLYSYYLTSIDRRRGKRFKVITEIYDLKEYL
;
A
#
# COMPACT_ATOMS: atom_id res chain seq x y z
N MET A 1 13.84 17.38 -40.05
CA MET A 1 14.81 18.00 -39.12
C MET A 1 14.65 17.53 -37.65
N ILE A 2 13.87 16.48 -37.38
CA ILE A 2 13.59 15.93 -36.02
C ILE A 2 14.44 14.66 -35.75
N ILE A 3 14.85 13.92 -36.76
CA ILE A 3 15.55 12.62 -36.60
C ILE A 3 17.02 12.75 -36.12
N HIS A 4 17.67 13.89 -36.30
CA HIS A 4 19.08 14.08 -35.90
C HIS A 4 19.30 14.44 -34.41
N LYS A 5 18.27 14.87 -33.67
CA LYS A 5 18.39 15.19 -32.23
C LYS A 5 18.32 13.97 -31.32
N LEU A 6 17.77 12.85 -31.79
CA LEU A 6 17.57 11.62 -31.00
C LEU A 6 18.81 10.75 -30.83
N ARG A 7 19.90 11.03 -31.54
CA ARG A 7 21.15 10.21 -31.50
C ARG A 7 22.01 10.47 -30.26
N TRP A 8 21.80 11.59 -29.54
CA TRP A 8 22.56 11.98 -28.34
C TRP A 8 22.04 11.39 -27.04
N TYR A 9 20.79 10.91 -27.01
CA TYR A 9 20.15 10.35 -25.80
C TYR A 9 20.39 8.84 -25.58
N ARG A 10 21.03 8.15 -26.52
CA ARG A 10 21.29 6.69 -26.45
C ARG A 10 22.20 6.24 -25.30
N GLY A 11 22.89 7.13 -24.64
CA GLY A 11 23.86 6.82 -23.57
C GLY A 11 23.32 6.98 -22.16
N PHE A 12 22.11 7.57 -21.98
CA PHE A 12 21.57 7.91 -20.65
C PHE A 12 20.39 7.04 -20.18
N PHE A 13 19.76 6.31 -21.09
CA PHE A 13 18.60 5.46 -20.74
C PHE A 13 18.94 3.98 -21.02
N SER A 14 18.47 3.09 -20.15
CA SER A 14 18.51 1.66 -20.45
C SER A 14 17.63 1.36 -21.67
N SER A 15 17.89 0.25 -22.39
CA SER A 15 17.07 -0.15 -23.54
C SER A 15 15.57 -0.31 -23.21
N LEU A 16 15.24 -0.54 -21.93
CA LEU A 16 13.87 -0.67 -21.42
C LEU A 16 13.19 0.69 -21.22
N ASP A 17 13.95 1.71 -20.76
CA ASP A 17 13.44 3.08 -20.63
C ASP A 17 13.15 3.68 -22.02
N TYR A 18 13.94 3.27 -23.02
CA TYR A 18 13.75 3.71 -24.40
C TYR A 18 12.53 3.04 -25.08
N GLU A 19 12.22 1.77 -24.74
CA GLU A 19 11.00 1.12 -25.22
C GLU A 19 9.73 1.74 -24.59
N PHE A 20 9.77 2.16 -23.33
CA PHE A 20 8.66 2.89 -22.72
C PHE A 20 8.41 4.25 -23.41
N PHE A 21 9.49 4.95 -23.77
CA PHE A 21 9.42 6.20 -24.54
C PHE A 21 9.00 5.98 -26.00
N LEU A 22 9.35 4.83 -26.62
CA LEU A 22 9.02 4.49 -28.03
C LEU A 22 7.67 3.79 -28.22
N LEU A 23 7.00 3.32 -27.16
CA LEU A 23 5.64 2.76 -27.25
C LEU A 23 4.57 3.83 -27.54
N GLY A 24 5.04 5.01 -27.94
CA GLY A 24 4.37 5.97 -28.80
C GLY A 24 2.90 6.22 -28.44
N SER A 25 2.68 6.92 -27.35
CA SER A 25 1.60 7.89 -27.25
C SER A 25 2.01 8.88 -26.16
N ASP A 26 1.68 10.15 -26.33
CA ASP A 26 1.79 11.22 -25.33
C ASP A 26 0.88 10.94 -24.11
N LYS A 27 1.03 9.77 -23.49
CA LYS A 27 0.21 9.33 -22.37
C LYS A 27 0.73 10.00 -21.12
N VAL A 28 0.03 11.03 -20.73
CA VAL A 28 0.31 11.78 -19.51
C VAL A 28 -0.31 11.02 -18.34
N ILE A 29 0.49 10.62 -17.37
CA ILE A 29 -0.02 10.11 -16.09
C ILE A 29 -0.88 11.19 -15.44
N LYS A 30 -2.03 10.80 -14.92
CA LYS A 30 -3.00 11.71 -14.29
C LYS A 30 -3.33 11.29 -12.86
N ARG A 31 -3.13 10.00 -12.52
CA ARG A 31 -3.42 9.46 -11.19
C ARG A 31 -2.33 8.53 -10.73
N ILE A 32 -2.01 8.62 -9.44
CA ILE A 32 -1.07 7.74 -8.76
C ILE A 32 -1.82 7.02 -7.64
N ILE A 33 -1.75 5.69 -7.64
CA ILE A 33 -2.25 4.83 -6.57
C ILE A 33 -1.08 4.46 -5.68
N PHE A 34 -1.17 4.74 -4.40
CA PHE A 34 -0.17 4.35 -3.40
C PHE A 34 -0.69 3.23 -2.51
N ASP A 35 0.14 2.24 -2.24
CA ASP A 35 0.02 1.49 -1.01
C ASP A 35 0.41 2.36 0.19
N LEU A 36 0.05 1.96 1.41
CA LEU A 36 0.29 2.78 2.60
C LEU A 36 1.43 2.26 3.46
N ASP A 37 1.27 1.07 4.04
CA ASP A 37 2.21 0.52 5.02
C ASP A 37 3.50 0.06 4.33
N ARG A 38 4.66 0.53 4.79
CA ARG A 38 6.00 0.33 4.18
C ARG A 38 6.20 1.01 2.82
N THR A 39 5.18 1.71 2.33
CA THR A 39 5.26 2.51 1.10
C THR A 39 5.32 4.01 1.44
N LEU A 40 4.29 4.53 2.08
CA LEU A 40 4.21 5.94 2.53
C LEU A 40 4.56 6.08 4.01
N ILE A 41 4.13 5.13 4.84
CA ILE A 41 4.38 5.15 6.28
C ILE A 41 5.26 3.94 6.63
N PRO A 42 6.45 4.14 7.22
CA PRO A 42 7.30 3.06 7.69
C PRO A 42 6.56 2.15 8.68
N TRP A 43 6.88 0.87 8.65
CA TRP A 43 6.39 -0.07 9.65
C TRP A 43 7.14 0.11 10.97
N LEU A 44 6.40 0.05 12.06
CA LEU A 44 6.97 0.08 13.41
C LEU A 44 6.92 -1.31 14.04
N ASP A 45 7.98 -1.71 14.70
CA ASP A 45 8.10 -3.06 15.30
C ASP A 45 7.22 -3.25 16.54
N GLU A 46 6.71 -2.15 17.12
CA GLU A 46 5.88 -2.16 18.34
C GLU A 46 4.45 -2.67 18.14
N TRP A 47 4.08 -3.17 16.97
CA TRP A 47 2.73 -3.66 16.74
C TRP A 47 2.40 -4.93 17.56
N ASP A 48 3.39 -5.74 17.93
CA ASP A 48 3.26 -6.87 18.84
C ASP A 48 2.81 -6.42 20.24
N ALA A 49 3.38 -5.33 20.76
CA ALA A 49 2.95 -4.72 22.03
C ALA A 49 1.48 -4.26 21.99
N MET A 50 0.95 -3.93 20.81
CA MET A 50 -0.47 -3.58 20.68
C MET A 50 -1.38 -4.82 20.78
N VAL A 51 -0.89 -6.00 20.40
CA VAL A 51 -1.59 -7.27 20.63
C VAL A 51 -1.65 -7.55 22.13
N GLU A 52 -0.52 -7.56 22.83
CA GLU A 52 -0.45 -7.75 24.30
C GLU A 52 -1.34 -6.74 25.04
N LYS A 53 -1.27 -5.47 24.67
CA LYS A 53 -2.13 -4.42 25.24
C LYS A 53 -3.63 -4.71 25.05
N THR A 54 -4.00 -5.30 23.92
CA THR A 54 -5.40 -5.67 23.65
C THR A 54 -5.85 -6.86 24.51
N TYR A 55 -4.99 -7.87 24.65
CA TYR A 55 -5.25 -8.99 25.57
C TYR A 55 -5.46 -8.50 27.01
N ASN A 56 -4.55 -7.64 27.49
CA ASN A 56 -4.65 -7.05 28.81
C ASN A 56 -5.93 -6.22 29.01
N TYR A 57 -6.36 -5.48 27.98
CA TYR A 57 -7.62 -4.71 28.02
C TYR A 57 -8.85 -5.59 28.28
N PHE A 58 -8.84 -6.81 27.74
CA PHE A 58 -9.94 -7.79 27.94
C PHE A 58 -9.68 -8.77 29.08
N ASN A 59 -8.61 -8.62 29.86
CA ASN A 59 -8.17 -9.56 30.90
C ASN A 59 -7.97 -10.99 30.35
N ILE A 60 -7.55 -11.14 29.11
CA ILE A 60 -7.20 -12.43 28.49
C ILE A 60 -5.73 -12.72 28.82
N PRO A 61 -5.37 -13.92 29.36
CA PRO A 61 -3.98 -14.27 29.62
C PRO A 61 -3.12 -14.18 28.36
N TYR A 62 -1.98 -13.48 28.46
CA TYR A 62 -0.98 -13.37 27.38
C TYR A 62 0.25 -14.16 27.75
N GLU A 63 0.60 -15.16 26.96
CA GLU A 63 1.71 -16.10 27.21
C GLU A 63 2.88 -15.81 26.27
N GLU A 64 4.04 -16.39 26.55
CA GLU A 64 5.29 -16.12 25.81
C GLU A 64 5.16 -16.36 24.29
N ASP A 65 4.39 -17.37 23.86
CA ASP A 65 4.18 -17.71 22.45
C ASP A 65 2.94 -17.06 21.83
N GLU A 66 2.21 -16.24 22.58
CA GLU A 66 0.89 -15.74 22.16
C GLU A 66 0.95 -14.88 20.92
N PHE A 67 1.97 -14.01 20.81
CA PHE A 67 2.16 -13.19 19.63
C PHE A 67 2.34 -14.02 18.36
N SER A 68 3.19 -15.04 18.41
CA SER A 68 3.44 -15.93 17.27
C SER A 68 2.17 -16.66 16.83
N ARG A 69 1.38 -17.11 17.79
CA ARG A 69 0.09 -17.78 17.53
C ARG A 69 -0.91 -16.79 16.91
N PHE A 70 -1.04 -15.60 17.50
CA PHE A 70 -1.90 -14.54 17.00
C PHE A 70 -1.53 -14.15 15.56
N HIS A 71 -0.24 -13.92 15.31
CA HIS A 71 0.28 -13.55 13.99
C HIS A 71 -0.01 -14.62 12.93
N GLN A 72 0.20 -15.90 13.28
CA GLN A 72 -0.10 -17.00 12.36
C GLN A 72 -1.59 -17.08 12.01
N VAL A 73 -2.47 -16.90 12.99
CA VAL A 73 -3.93 -16.89 12.78
C VAL A 73 -4.36 -15.69 11.96
N MET A 74 -3.73 -14.52 12.16
CA MET A 74 -3.96 -13.33 11.36
C MET A 74 -3.58 -13.56 9.89
N ILE A 75 -2.39 -14.11 9.63
CA ILE A 75 -1.95 -14.45 8.27
C ILE A 75 -2.93 -15.44 7.61
N ASP A 76 -3.42 -16.41 8.37
CA ASP A 76 -4.36 -17.40 7.84
C ASP A 76 -5.74 -16.76 7.55
N TYR A 77 -6.22 -15.86 8.40
CA TYR A 77 -7.41 -15.06 8.11
C TYR A 77 -7.24 -14.27 6.80
N GLU A 78 -6.15 -13.54 6.66
CA GLU A 78 -5.85 -12.78 5.44
C GLU A 78 -5.80 -13.68 4.20
N LYS A 79 -5.23 -14.88 4.29
CA LYS A 79 -5.14 -15.80 3.17
C LYS A 79 -6.51 -16.25 2.66
N HIS A 80 -7.48 -16.48 3.55
CA HIS A 80 -8.78 -17.05 3.22
C HIS A 80 -9.88 -16.00 2.99
N HIS A 81 -9.69 -14.76 3.43
CA HIS A 81 -10.70 -13.69 3.29
C HIS A 81 -10.28 -12.66 2.24
N LYS A 82 -11.18 -12.41 1.31
CA LYS A 82 -10.96 -11.41 0.24
C LYS A 82 -11.31 -10.00 0.70
N LYS A 83 -12.27 -9.88 1.57
CA LYS A 83 -12.74 -8.64 2.20
C LYS A 83 -12.66 -8.79 3.70
N PHE A 84 -12.32 -7.74 4.43
CA PHE A 84 -12.13 -7.81 5.86
C PHE A 84 -13.36 -7.28 6.61
N ASP A 85 -13.67 -7.93 7.72
CA ASP A 85 -14.69 -7.50 8.69
C ASP A 85 -14.14 -7.73 10.09
N LYS A 86 -14.17 -6.70 10.95
CA LYS A 86 -13.54 -6.76 12.27
C LYS A 86 -14.21 -7.78 13.20
N LYS A 87 -15.53 -7.87 13.13
CA LYS A 87 -16.29 -8.82 13.96
C LYS A 87 -16.03 -10.25 13.50
N ASP A 88 -16.00 -10.47 12.20
CA ASP A 88 -15.67 -11.78 11.62
C ASP A 88 -14.22 -12.18 11.96
N MET A 89 -13.26 -11.25 11.85
CA MET A 89 -11.87 -11.48 12.24
C MET A 89 -11.74 -11.81 13.74
N SER A 90 -12.49 -11.12 14.62
CA SER A 90 -12.51 -11.41 16.06
C SER A 90 -13.04 -12.83 16.35
N ARG A 91 -14.09 -13.26 15.65
CA ARG A 91 -14.61 -14.62 15.75
C ARG A 91 -13.64 -15.66 15.23
N TYR A 92 -12.95 -15.34 14.12
CA TYR A 92 -11.92 -16.20 13.56
C TYR A 92 -10.77 -16.40 14.56
N PHE A 93 -10.31 -15.32 15.21
CA PHE A 93 -9.29 -15.41 16.26
C PHE A 93 -9.74 -16.26 17.42
N ARG A 94 -10.97 -16.05 17.95
CA ARG A 94 -11.55 -16.88 19.02
C ARG A 94 -11.52 -18.36 18.70
N ASN A 95 -11.94 -18.71 17.49
CA ASN A 95 -12.04 -20.12 17.06
C ASN A 95 -10.68 -20.79 16.81
N ASN A 96 -9.65 -20.02 16.45
CA ASN A 96 -8.35 -20.59 16.05
C ASN A 96 -7.23 -20.37 17.09
N ILE A 97 -7.37 -19.40 17.98
CA ILE A 97 -6.44 -19.18 19.10
C ILE A 97 -6.85 -20.02 20.32
N GLY A 98 -8.14 -20.32 20.49
CA GLY A 98 -8.64 -21.10 21.61
C GLY A 98 -8.76 -20.30 22.91
N LYS A 99 -8.97 -18.98 22.81
CA LYS A 99 -9.22 -18.07 23.96
C LYS A 99 -10.55 -17.35 23.80
N GLU A 100 -11.12 -16.87 24.90
CA GLU A 100 -12.40 -16.15 24.95
C GLU A 100 -12.23 -14.73 24.40
N ILE A 101 -12.03 -14.60 23.09
CA ILE A 101 -11.83 -13.34 22.39
C ILE A 101 -13.22 -12.71 22.10
N PRO A 102 -13.51 -11.48 22.58
CA PRO A 102 -14.77 -10.79 22.32
C PRO A 102 -14.94 -10.37 20.86
N ASP A 103 -16.18 -10.19 20.40
CA ASP A 103 -16.50 -9.75 19.04
C ASP A 103 -15.89 -8.37 18.68
N ILE A 104 -15.62 -7.51 19.69
CA ILE A 104 -15.02 -6.17 19.54
C ILE A 104 -13.48 -6.16 19.67
N PHE A 105 -12.84 -7.32 19.77
CA PHE A 105 -11.39 -7.42 19.98
C PHE A 105 -10.60 -6.68 18.91
N VAL A 106 -10.95 -6.91 17.65
CA VAL A 106 -10.24 -6.30 16.50
C VAL A 106 -10.50 -4.78 16.46
N ASP A 107 -11.64 -4.29 16.91
CA ASP A 107 -11.89 -2.84 17.04
C ASP A 107 -10.93 -2.19 18.04
N VAL A 108 -10.73 -2.80 19.20
CA VAL A 108 -9.81 -2.30 20.23
C VAL A 108 -8.37 -2.39 19.75
N TRP A 109 -7.99 -3.53 19.17
CA TRP A 109 -6.64 -3.74 18.62
C TRP A 109 -6.30 -2.73 17.52
N THR A 110 -7.17 -2.57 16.52
CA THR A 110 -6.95 -1.60 15.43
C THR A 110 -6.99 -0.16 15.94
N GLY A 111 -7.75 0.12 17.01
CA GLY A 111 -7.73 1.39 17.72
C GLY A 111 -6.39 1.72 18.38
N TYR A 112 -5.66 0.72 18.88
CA TYR A 112 -4.28 0.92 19.34
C TYR A 112 -3.31 1.09 18.17
N LEU A 113 -3.41 0.25 17.15
CA LEU A 113 -2.57 0.33 15.95
C LEU A 113 -2.72 1.67 15.22
N SER A 114 -3.90 2.26 15.24
CA SER A 114 -4.16 3.55 14.56
C SER A 114 -3.34 4.72 15.14
N LYS A 115 -2.83 4.57 16.37
CA LYS A 115 -2.01 5.56 17.06
C LYS A 115 -0.51 5.28 16.91
N LEU A 116 -0.15 4.14 16.35
CA LEU A 116 1.23 3.74 16.13
C LEU A 116 1.69 4.31 14.79
N VAL A 117 2.23 5.52 14.83
CA VAL A 117 2.79 6.21 13.66
C VAL A 117 4.18 6.73 13.99
N PRO A 118 5.13 6.66 13.05
CA PRO A 118 6.48 7.21 13.24
C PRO A 118 6.46 8.75 13.25
N ASP A 119 7.61 9.34 13.52
CA ASP A 119 7.82 10.77 13.30
C ASP A 119 7.56 11.15 11.84
N LYS A 120 7.09 12.37 11.63
CA LYS A 120 6.79 12.87 10.28
C LYS A 120 8.06 12.98 9.44
N ASP A 121 7.93 12.66 8.18
CA ASP A 121 8.98 12.79 7.18
C ASP A 121 8.71 14.02 6.30
N ASP A 122 9.44 15.09 6.54
CA ASP A 122 9.29 16.34 5.79
C ASP A 122 9.57 16.16 4.29
N LYS A 123 10.49 15.26 3.92
CA LYS A 123 10.77 14.95 2.50
C LYS A 123 9.59 14.26 1.82
N LEU A 124 8.89 13.39 2.55
CA LEU A 124 7.69 12.75 2.03
C LEU A 124 6.57 13.78 1.85
N ILE A 125 6.42 14.71 2.80
CA ILE A 125 5.46 15.81 2.69
C ILE A 125 5.75 16.64 1.44
N GLU A 126 6.99 17.09 1.23
CA GLU A 126 7.42 17.81 0.03
C GLU A 126 7.17 17.03 -1.27
N LEU A 127 7.37 15.71 -1.25
CA LEU A 127 7.06 14.85 -2.39
C LEU A 127 5.56 14.84 -2.68
N LEU A 128 4.74 14.64 -1.65
CA LEU A 128 3.28 14.58 -1.79
C LEU A 128 2.68 15.93 -2.21
N GLU A 129 3.20 17.05 -1.71
CA GLU A 129 2.85 18.40 -2.19
C GLU A 129 3.13 18.55 -3.69
N TYR A 130 4.33 18.16 -4.13
CA TYR A 130 4.69 18.18 -5.55
C TYR A 130 3.78 17.29 -6.39
N LEU A 131 3.54 16.04 -5.96
CA LEU A 131 2.75 15.10 -6.74
C LEU A 131 1.26 15.48 -6.76
N SER A 132 0.67 15.91 -5.64
CA SER A 132 -0.74 16.32 -5.58
C SER A 132 -1.02 17.60 -6.38
N SER A 133 -0.02 18.43 -6.62
CA SER A 133 -0.16 19.59 -7.50
C SER A 133 -0.31 19.23 -8.99
N LYS A 134 0.05 17.99 -9.37
CA LYS A 134 0.06 17.53 -10.78
C LYS A 134 -0.87 16.37 -11.05
N TYR A 135 -1.09 15.50 -10.05
CA TYR A 135 -1.78 14.23 -10.18
C TYR A 135 -2.86 14.10 -9.13
N SER A 136 -3.91 13.37 -9.46
CA SER A 136 -4.85 12.82 -8.48
C SER A 136 -4.14 11.71 -7.69
N LEU A 137 -4.17 11.77 -6.36
CA LEU A 137 -3.53 10.78 -5.51
C LEU A 137 -4.57 9.93 -4.80
N VAL A 138 -4.40 8.61 -4.79
CA VAL A 138 -5.28 7.65 -4.14
C VAL A 138 -4.46 6.69 -3.29
N VAL A 139 -4.92 6.38 -2.08
CA VAL A 139 -4.39 5.27 -1.28
C VAL A 139 -5.22 4.02 -1.55
N ALA A 140 -4.56 2.88 -1.80
CA ALA A 140 -5.17 1.57 -1.91
C ALA A 140 -4.43 0.59 -0.99
N THR A 141 -4.98 0.30 0.19
CA THR A 141 -4.33 -0.46 1.26
C THR A 141 -5.13 -1.66 1.73
N ASN A 142 -4.44 -2.75 2.08
CA ASN A 142 -5.08 -3.99 2.54
C ASN A 142 -5.30 -3.99 4.06
N TRP A 143 -6.11 -3.05 4.56
CA TRP A 143 -6.47 -2.98 5.98
C TRP A 143 -7.82 -2.27 6.19
N PHE A 144 -8.16 -1.89 7.43
CA PHE A 144 -9.42 -1.26 7.80
C PHE A 144 -9.39 0.26 7.64
N LYS A 145 -10.47 0.83 7.11
CA LYS A 145 -10.61 2.25 6.76
C LYS A 145 -10.33 3.19 7.93
N ASP A 146 -10.98 2.96 9.05
CA ASP A 146 -10.87 3.82 10.22
C ASP A 146 -9.45 3.89 10.77
N GLN A 147 -8.73 2.76 10.78
CA GLN A 147 -7.33 2.72 11.19
C GLN A 147 -6.44 3.46 10.20
N GLN A 148 -6.56 3.19 8.91
CA GLN A 148 -5.68 3.79 7.89
C GLN A 148 -5.92 5.29 7.75
N VAL A 149 -7.17 5.76 7.83
CA VAL A 149 -7.50 7.19 7.87
C VAL A 149 -6.91 7.86 9.11
N SER A 150 -7.01 7.21 10.29
CA SER A 150 -6.42 7.73 11.52
C SER A 150 -4.89 7.86 11.40
N LYS A 151 -4.21 6.84 10.86
CA LYS A 151 -2.76 6.89 10.62
C LYS A 151 -2.36 8.03 9.69
N LEU A 152 -3.05 8.17 8.56
CA LEU A 152 -2.79 9.24 7.59
C LEU A 152 -2.94 10.64 8.21
N LYS A 153 -3.99 10.84 9.04
CA LYS A 153 -4.23 12.10 9.75
C LYS A 153 -3.16 12.39 10.80
N LEU A 154 -2.80 11.40 11.62
CA LEU A 154 -1.77 11.56 12.64
C LEU A 154 -0.38 11.79 12.02
N TYR A 155 -0.09 11.12 10.93
CA TYR A 155 1.15 11.32 10.18
C TYR A 155 1.16 12.64 9.40
N GLY A 156 0.01 13.27 9.19
CA GLY A 156 -0.12 14.61 8.57
C GLY A 156 -0.13 14.60 7.05
N ILE A 157 -0.51 13.49 6.41
CA ILE A 157 -0.52 13.36 4.94
C ILE A 157 -1.92 13.07 4.37
N TYR A 158 -2.97 13.04 5.19
CA TYR A 158 -4.33 12.69 4.77
C TYR A 158 -4.87 13.60 3.65
N GLU A 159 -4.60 14.90 3.74
CA GLU A 159 -5.17 15.92 2.84
C GLU A 159 -4.62 15.88 1.40
N TYR A 160 -3.55 15.11 1.17
CA TYR A 160 -2.98 14.96 -0.19
C TYR A 160 -3.75 13.95 -1.06
N PHE A 161 -4.65 13.15 -0.46
CA PHE A 161 -5.32 12.05 -1.17
C PHE A 161 -6.80 12.35 -1.42
N ASP A 162 -7.22 12.18 -2.68
CA ASP A 162 -8.61 12.33 -3.09
C ASP A 162 -9.49 11.19 -2.56
N GLU A 163 -8.92 9.98 -2.44
CA GLU A 163 -9.65 8.79 -2.02
C GLU A 163 -8.73 7.80 -1.27
N ILE A 164 -9.30 7.10 -0.30
CA ILE A 164 -8.63 6.05 0.47
C ILE A 164 -9.47 4.79 0.37
N LEU A 165 -8.94 3.76 -0.29
CA LEU A 165 -9.58 2.48 -0.57
C LEU A 165 -8.99 1.40 0.33
N THR A 166 -9.85 0.60 0.94
CA THR A 166 -9.47 -0.34 1.99
C THR A 166 -10.14 -1.71 1.83
N SER A 167 -9.60 -2.73 2.48
CA SER A 167 -10.09 -4.11 2.33
C SER A 167 -11.36 -4.43 3.12
N ASP A 168 -11.85 -3.54 3.96
CA ASP A 168 -13.19 -3.61 4.56
C ASP A 168 -14.28 -2.98 3.68
N GLU A 169 -13.90 -2.18 2.67
CA GLU A 169 -14.82 -1.64 1.67
C GLU A 169 -14.80 -2.46 0.36
N TYR A 170 -13.61 -2.87 -0.08
CA TYR A 170 -13.38 -3.57 -1.35
C TYR A 170 -12.64 -4.90 -1.12
N ASN A 171 -12.64 -5.79 -2.11
CA ASN A 171 -11.77 -6.95 -2.08
C ASN A 171 -10.30 -6.48 -2.08
N LYS A 172 -9.50 -7.00 -1.13
CA LYS A 172 -8.09 -6.65 -0.97
C LYS A 172 -7.27 -6.89 -2.23
N LYS A 173 -6.18 -6.15 -2.40
CA LYS A 173 -5.15 -6.44 -3.42
C LYS A 173 -4.55 -7.85 -3.17
N PRO A 174 -4.28 -8.64 -4.23
CA PRO A 174 -4.29 -8.31 -5.66
C PRO A 174 -5.65 -8.42 -6.35
N GLY A 175 -6.77 -8.47 -5.62
CA GLY A 175 -8.12 -8.48 -6.20
C GLY A 175 -8.39 -7.22 -7.04
N LYS A 176 -9.17 -7.38 -8.13
CA LYS A 176 -9.37 -6.30 -9.11
C LYS A 176 -10.24 -5.15 -8.59
N ALA A 177 -11.17 -5.41 -7.66
CA ALA A 177 -12.18 -4.44 -7.24
C ALA A 177 -11.58 -3.10 -6.73
N MET A 178 -10.50 -3.17 -5.97
CA MET A 178 -9.81 -1.97 -5.47
C MET A 178 -9.13 -1.19 -6.60
N PHE A 179 -8.51 -1.89 -7.57
CA PHE A 179 -7.91 -1.25 -8.75
C PHE A 179 -8.98 -0.69 -9.70
N GLU A 180 -10.12 -1.38 -9.87
CA GLU A 180 -11.25 -0.88 -10.66
C GLU A 180 -11.76 0.44 -10.09
N LYS A 181 -11.97 0.49 -8.77
CA LYS A 181 -12.39 1.73 -8.10
C LYS A 181 -11.33 2.82 -8.19
N ALA A 182 -10.06 2.48 -7.94
CA ALA A 182 -8.96 3.44 -8.03
C ALA A 182 -8.76 4.03 -9.44
N CYS A 183 -9.18 3.33 -10.49
CA CYS A 183 -9.09 3.81 -11.88
C CYS A 183 -10.36 4.51 -12.37
N GLU A 184 -11.39 4.66 -11.53
CA GLU A 184 -12.67 5.26 -11.96
C GLU A 184 -12.46 6.67 -12.51
N GLY A 185 -12.95 6.91 -13.74
CA GLY A 185 -12.78 8.18 -14.45
C GLY A 185 -11.45 8.36 -15.20
N PHE A 186 -10.56 7.37 -15.20
CA PHE A 186 -9.26 7.40 -15.88
C PHE A 186 -9.04 6.16 -16.74
N ASN A 187 -8.29 6.30 -17.83
CA ASN A 187 -7.80 5.15 -18.58
C ASN A 187 -6.65 4.50 -17.80
N LYS A 188 -6.50 3.17 -17.92
CA LYS A 188 -5.47 2.41 -17.20
C LYS A 188 -4.04 2.87 -17.49
N ASP A 189 -3.80 3.41 -18.66
CA ASP A 189 -2.49 3.94 -19.08
C ASP A 189 -2.22 5.37 -18.58
N GLU A 190 -3.21 6.01 -17.96
CA GLU A 190 -3.07 7.29 -17.25
C GLU A 190 -2.87 7.11 -15.74
N VAL A 191 -2.84 5.84 -15.26
CA VAL A 191 -2.77 5.49 -13.84
C VAL A 191 -1.56 4.60 -13.56
N VAL A 192 -0.84 4.90 -12.48
CA VAL A 192 0.28 4.07 -12.02
C VAL A 192 0.06 3.62 -10.58
N MET A 193 0.62 2.44 -10.23
CA MET A 193 0.65 1.92 -8.87
C MET A 193 2.04 2.06 -8.28
N VAL A 194 2.14 2.49 -7.02
CA VAL A 194 3.37 2.53 -6.23
C VAL A 194 3.17 1.68 -4.97
N GLY A 195 4.05 0.72 -4.74
CA GLY A 195 3.94 -0.15 -3.56
C GLY A 195 5.19 -0.98 -3.29
N ASP A 196 5.26 -1.56 -2.08
CA ASP A 196 6.39 -2.35 -1.59
C ASP A 196 6.19 -3.87 -1.73
N THR A 197 4.97 -4.33 -1.87
CA THR A 197 4.66 -5.76 -1.91
C THR A 197 4.44 -6.25 -3.34
N PHE A 198 5.40 -7.04 -3.85
CA PHE A 198 5.36 -7.50 -5.25
C PHE A 198 4.06 -8.21 -5.62
N LYS A 199 3.54 -9.09 -4.75
CA LYS A 199 2.35 -9.91 -5.05
C LYS A 199 1.07 -9.09 -5.11
N SER A 200 0.83 -8.24 -4.10
CA SER A 200 -0.41 -7.47 -3.97
C SER A 200 -0.42 -6.23 -4.85
N ASP A 201 0.66 -5.46 -4.82
CA ASP A 201 0.69 -4.14 -5.43
C ASP A 201 1.16 -4.23 -6.88
N ILE A 202 2.35 -4.80 -7.10
CA ILE A 202 3.00 -4.76 -8.40
C ILE A 202 2.37 -5.78 -9.36
N LYS A 203 2.36 -7.07 -8.96
CA LYS A 203 1.76 -8.10 -9.80
C LYS A 203 0.26 -7.91 -9.95
N GLY A 204 -0.44 -7.54 -8.87
CA GLY A 204 -1.87 -7.24 -8.91
C GLY A 204 -2.22 -6.12 -9.87
N ALA A 205 -1.49 -5.00 -9.82
CA ALA A 205 -1.66 -3.87 -10.74
C ALA A 205 -1.31 -4.25 -12.19
N MET A 206 -0.20 -4.99 -12.41
CA MET A 206 0.16 -5.47 -13.75
C MET A 206 -0.89 -6.41 -14.35
N ASP A 207 -1.41 -7.35 -13.57
CA ASP A 207 -2.47 -8.28 -13.99
C ASP A 207 -3.79 -7.53 -14.29
N PHE A 208 -4.01 -6.40 -13.64
CA PHE A 208 -5.12 -5.49 -13.94
C PHE A 208 -4.86 -4.62 -15.19
N GLY A 209 -3.59 -4.41 -15.57
CA GLY A 209 -3.16 -3.67 -16.76
C GLY A 209 -2.50 -2.31 -16.50
N LEU A 210 -2.12 -2.02 -15.25
CA LEU A 210 -1.41 -0.80 -14.87
C LEU A 210 0.10 -0.94 -15.04
N TYR A 211 0.80 0.18 -15.12
CA TYR A 211 2.23 0.28 -14.87
C TYR A 211 2.48 0.49 -13.37
N SER A 212 3.63 0.04 -12.85
CA SER A 212 3.90 0.09 -11.42
C SER A 212 5.33 0.55 -11.10
N TYR A 213 5.48 1.23 -9.97
CA TYR A 213 6.77 1.48 -9.33
C TYR A 213 6.88 0.56 -8.11
N TYR A 214 7.87 -0.32 -8.13
CA TYR A 214 8.14 -1.29 -7.07
C TYR A 214 9.17 -0.70 -6.11
N LEU A 215 8.73 -0.30 -4.93
CA LEU A 215 9.60 0.22 -3.89
C LEU A 215 10.30 -0.93 -3.17
N THR A 216 11.60 -1.09 -3.37
CA THR A 216 12.39 -2.13 -2.70
C THR A 216 13.89 -1.87 -2.84
N SER A 217 14.64 -2.07 -1.75
CA SER A 217 16.11 -2.00 -1.74
C SER A 217 16.80 -3.34 -2.04
N ILE A 218 16.08 -4.46 -1.95
CA ILE A 218 16.67 -5.81 -2.00
C ILE A 218 16.29 -6.60 -3.26
N ASP A 219 15.10 -6.38 -3.81
CA ASP A 219 14.62 -7.12 -4.98
C ASP A 219 15.18 -6.49 -6.27
N ARG A 220 15.76 -7.30 -7.13
CA ARG A 220 16.37 -6.88 -8.40
C ARG A 220 15.59 -7.37 -9.62
N ARG A 221 14.34 -7.74 -9.44
CA ARG A 221 13.45 -8.12 -10.55
C ARG A 221 13.38 -7.01 -11.58
N ARG A 222 13.18 -7.40 -12.82
CA ARG A 222 12.97 -6.49 -13.93
C ARG A 222 11.75 -6.93 -14.72
N GLY A 223 10.99 -5.99 -15.25
CA GLY A 223 9.82 -6.28 -16.06
C GLY A 223 9.42 -5.10 -16.96
N LYS A 224 8.65 -5.41 -18.00
CA LYS A 224 8.21 -4.39 -18.96
C LYS A 224 7.13 -3.44 -18.40
N ARG A 225 6.41 -3.84 -17.37
CA ARG A 225 5.30 -3.08 -16.80
C ARG A 225 5.54 -2.60 -15.38
N PHE A 226 6.75 -2.70 -14.87
CA PHE A 226 7.13 -2.08 -13.61
C PHE A 226 8.59 -1.64 -13.62
N LYS A 227 8.88 -0.63 -12.81
CA LYS A 227 10.20 -0.14 -12.50
C LYS A 227 10.49 -0.32 -11.03
N VAL A 228 11.68 -0.80 -10.69
CA VAL A 228 12.16 -0.82 -9.30
C VAL A 228 12.68 0.57 -8.96
N ILE A 229 12.24 1.08 -7.82
CA ILE A 229 12.76 2.27 -7.17
C ILE A 229 13.25 1.87 -5.77
N THR A 230 14.32 2.50 -5.29
CA THR A 230 14.92 2.17 -4.00
C THR A 230 14.39 3.05 -2.86
N GLU A 231 13.99 4.25 -3.22
CA GLU A 231 13.36 5.21 -2.31
C GLU A 231 12.12 5.82 -2.96
N ILE A 232 11.14 6.17 -2.16
CA ILE A 232 9.90 6.76 -2.70
C ILE A 232 10.15 8.12 -3.36
N TYR A 233 11.20 8.82 -2.94
CA TYR A 233 11.60 10.13 -3.49
C TYR A 233 12.06 10.05 -4.94
N ASP A 234 12.51 8.86 -5.40
CA ASP A 234 12.90 8.61 -6.80
C ASP A 234 11.74 8.90 -7.77
N LEU A 235 10.49 8.91 -7.29
CA LEU A 235 9.32 9.23 -8.12
C LEU A 235 9.40 10.60 -8.79
N LYS A 236 10.07 11.59 -8.17
CA LYS A 236 10.27 12.92 -8.79
C LYS A 236 11.06 12.88 -10.11
N GLU A 237 11.84 11.83 -10.33
CA GLU A 237 12.63 11.66 -11.57
C GLU A 237 11.80 11.04 -12.70
N TYR A 238 10.67 10.42 -12.37
CA TYR A 238 9.87 9.61 -13.30
C TYR A 238 8.45 10.15 -13.52
N LEU A 239 7.99 11.04 -12.64
CA LEU A 239 6.69 11.68 -12.60
C LEU A 239 6.84 13.19 -12.39
#